data_297737058e21cd1b867484474ef462d1
#
_entry.id   297737058e21cd1b867484474ef462d1
#
_cell.length_a   1.000
_cell.length_b   1.000
_cell.length_c   1.000
_cell.angle_alpha   90.00
_cell.angle_beta   90.00
_cell.angle_gamma   90.00
#
_symmetry.space_group_name_H-M   'P 1'
#
loop_
_entity.id
_entity.type
_entity.pdbx_description
1 polymer ?
#
loop_
_entity_poly.entity_id
_entity_poly.type
_entity_poly.pdbx_seq_one_letter_code
_entity_poly.pdbx_strand_id
1 'polypeptide(L)'
;YKTLEAKLRAIALEAIREHTRGRPLLIGTTSVESSEQISARLKAEPVRRLMQIALAREAWLKANNREQGEFAIPELQLLNNPIEKITPDMLRKFIQSFGGANINPEDPANINILLDVLRLDSSNINRLKSVLQGGIPHQVLNARKHTEESQVIAGAGAFGAVTIATNMAGRGVDIKLGGEIAEEVI
;
A
#
# COMPACT_ATOMS: atom_id res chain seq x y z
N TYR A 1 -0.49 -3.55 -14.74
CA TYR A 1 -0.19 -4.59 -13.73
C TYR A 1 -0.60 -5.95 -14.23
N LYS A 2 0.26 -6.95 -14.07
CA LYS A 2 0.02 -8.28 -14.61
C LYS A 2 -0.89 -9.15 -13.75
N THR A 3 -0.95 -8.89 -12.46
CA THR A 3 -1.76 -9.72 -11.55
C THR A 3 -2.57 -8.85 -10.61
N LEU A 4 -3.62 -9.43 -10.05
CA LEU A 4 -4.41 -8.75 -9.01
C LEU A 4 -3.54 -8.39 -7.82
N GLU A 5 -2.66 -9.30 -7.41
CA GLU A 5 -1.77 -9.05 -6.27
C GLU A 5 -0.85 -7.85 -6.52
N ALA A 6 -0.25 -7.79 -7.70
CA ALA A 6 0.62 -6.66 -8.06
C ALA A 6 -0.16 -5.34 -8.04
N LYS A 7 -1.38 -5.36 -8.55
CA LYS A 7 -2.25 -4.19 -8.56
C LYS A 7 -2.60 -3.74 -7.14
N LEU A 8 -3.00 -4.67 -6.28
CA LEU A 8 -3.34 -4.35 -4.89
C LEU A 8 -2.15 -3.78 -4.15
N ARG A 9 -0.95 -4.32 -4.38
CA ARG A 9 0.27 -3.80 -3.75
C ARG A 9 0.61 -2.40 -4.25
N ALA A 10 0.45 -2.15 -5.55
CA ALA A 10 0.71 -0.82 -6.11
C ALA A 10 -0.22 0.22 -5.52
N ILE A 11 -1.50 -0.11 -5.37
CA ILE A 11 -2.49 0.77 -4.75
C ILE A 11 -2.12 1.05 -3.29
N ALA A 12 -1.78 0.01 -2.54
CA ALA A 12 -1.41 0.16 -1.13
C ALA A 12 -0.18 1.05 -0.98
N LEU A 13 0.85 0.85 -1.80
CA LEU A 13 2.06 1.67 -1.75
C LEU A 13 1.75 3.13 -2.06
N GLU A 14 0.91 3.39 -3.05
CA GLU A 14 0.51 4.75 -3.39
C GLU A 14 -0.28 5.38 -2.24
N ALA A 15 -1.19 4.62 -1.62
CA ALA A 15 -1.97 5.11 -0.49
C ALA A 15 -1.06 5.44 0.70
N ILE A 16 -0.08 4.60 0.99
CA ILE A 16 0.89 4.86 2.05
C ILE A 16 1.66 6.16 1.75
N ARG A 17 2.13 6.30 0.54
CA ARG A 17 2.92 7.46 0.12
C ARG A 17 2.11 8.75 0.23
N GLU A 18 0.95 8.80 -0.38
CA GLU A 18 0.16 10.02 -0.42
C GLU A 18 -0.39 10.39 0.96
N HIS A 19 -0.88 9.41 1.71
CA HIS A 19 -1.35 9.65 3.07
C HIS A 19 -0.22 10.20 3.95
N THR A 20 0.96 9.60 3.86
CA THR A 20 2.11 10.01 4.66
C THR A 20 2.57 11.40 4.30
N ARG A 21 2.47 11.79 3.03
CA ARG A 21 2.77 13.15 2.57
C ARG A 21 1.68 14.16 2.92
N GLY A 22 0.53 13.69 3.38
CA GLY A 22 -0.59 14.56 3.68
C GLY A 22 -1.43 14.92 2.48
N ARG A 23 -1.27 14.22 1.36
CA ARG A 23 -2.02 14.48 0.14
C ARG A 23 -3.28 13.61 0.11
N PRO A 24 -4.43 14.18 -0.30
CA PRO A 24 -5.63 13.38 -0.46
C PRO A 24 -5.49 12.43 -1.66
N LEU A 25 -6.09 11.25 -1.54
CA LEU A 25 -6.07 10.26 -2.60
C LEU A 25 -7.48 9.72 -2.79
N LEU A 26 -7.93 9.70 -4.04
CA LEU A 26 -9.20 9.09 -4.42
C LEU A 26 -8.92 7.87 -5.29
N ILE A 27 -9.36 6.71 -4.82
CA ILE A 27 -9.19 5.44 -5.52
C ILE A 27 -10.53 5.02 -6.10
N GLY A 28 -10.63 4.99 -7.43
CA GLY A 28 -11.84 4.56 -8.11
C GLY A 28 -11.84 3.07 -8.35
N THR A 29 -12.99 2.42 -8.14
CA THR A 29 -13.16 1.00 -8.42
C THR A 29 -14.43 0.78 -9.21
N THR A 30 -14.53 -0.37 -9.87
CA THR A 30 -15.69 -0.71 -10.70
C THR A 30 -16.67 -1.63 -9.97
N SER A 31 -16.32 -2.13 -8.79
CA SER A 31 -17.19 -3.05 -8.05
C SER A 31 -17.02 -2.87 -6.55
N VAL A 32 -18.07 -3.27 -5.81
CA VAL A 32 -18.01 -3.30 -4.34
C VAL A 32 -16.92 -4.27 -3.88
N GLU A 33 -16.79 -5.41 -4.56
CA GLU A 33 -15.77 -6.39 -4.23
C GLU A 33 -14.36 -5.82 -4.33
N SER A 34 -14.06 -5.09 -5.40
CA SER A 34 -12.75 -4.44 -5.55
C SER A 34 -12.50 -3.43 -4.45
N SER A 35 -13.53 -2.65 -4.08
CA SER A 35 -13.42 -1.68 -2.99
C SER A 35 -13.07 -2.37 -1.67
N GLU A 36 -13.71 -3.49 -1.39
CA GLU A 36 -13.45 -4.26 -0.17
C GLU A 36 -12.05 -4.85 -0.13
N GLN A 37 -11.57 -5.34 -1.28
CA GLN A 37 -10.21 -5.88 -1.39
C GLN A 37 -9.16 -4.80 -1.11
N ILE A 38 -9.35 -3.61 -1.67
CA ILE A 38 -8.44 -2.49 -1.46
C ILE A 38 -8.49 -2.04 0.01
N SER A 39 -9.71 -1.89 0.54
CA SER A 39 -9.90 -1.49 1.94
C SER A 39 -9.18 -2.44 2.89
N ALA A 40 -9.28 -3.75 2.64
CA ALA A 40 -8.61 -4.74 3.48
C ALA A 40 -7.10 -4.55 3.48
N ARG A 41 -6.51 -4.15 2.35
CA ARG A 41 -5.06 -3.95 2.23
C ARG A 41 -4.55 -2.68 2.89
N LEU A 42 -5.43 -1.77 3.30
CA LEU A 42 -5.03 -0.54 3.98
C LEU A 42 -5.04 -0.68 5.51
N LYS A 43 -5.42 -1.83 6.02
CA LYS A 43 -5.40 -2.10 7.46
C LYS A 43 -3.98 -2.30 7.96
N ALA A 44 -3.80 -2.18 9.29
CA ALA A 44 -2.49 -2.20 9.93
C ALA A 44 -1.67 -3.44 9.60
N GLU A 45 -2.26 -4.63 9.72
CA GLU A 45 -1.51 -5.87 9.52
C GLU A 45 -1.03 -6.07 8.07
N PRO A 46 -1.88 -5.94 7.05
CA PRO A 46 -1.40 -6.05 5.67
C PRO A 46 -0.39 -4.98 5.29
N VAL A 47 -0.57 -3.74 5.76
CA VAL A 47 0.39 -2.66 5.51
C VAL A 47 1.74 -3.03 6.10
N ARG A 48 1.76 -3.48 7.35
CA ARG A 48 2.99 -3.90 8.01
C ARG A 48 3.65 -5.06 7.26
N ARG A 49 2.87 -6.04 6.82
CA ARG A 49 3.39 -7.17 6.06
C ARG A 49 4.02 -6.72 4.75
N LEU A 50 3.38 -5.80 4.05
CA LEU A 50 3.92 -5.27 2.80
C LEU A 50 5.26 -4.59 3.03
N MET A 51 5.40 -3.86 4.14
CA MET A 51 6.67 -3.22 4.48
C MET A 51 7.74 -4.26 4.84
N GLN A 52 7.37 -5.31 5.55
CA GLN A 52 8.29 -6.40 5.86
C GLN A 52 8.78 -7.10 4.59
N ILE A 53 7.89 -7.30 3.62
CA ILE A 53 8.25 -7.86 2.32
C ILE A 53 9.25 -6.96 1.59
N ALA A 54 9.00 -5.66 1.60
CA ALA A 54 9.93 -4.71 0.98
C ALA A 54 11.30 -4.76 1.64
N LEU A 55 11.35 -4.82 2.97
CA LEU A 55 12.60 -4.91 3.70
C LEU A 55 13.32 -6.23 3.43
N ALA A 56 12.58 -7.32 3.35
CA ALA A 56 13.16 -8.64 3.05
C ALA A 56 13.79 -8.65 1.64
N ARG A 57 13.10 -8.03 0.67
CA ARG A 57 13.63 -7.92 -0.68
C ARG A 57 14.92 -7.10 -0.70
N GLU A 58 14.91 -5.94 -0.05
CA GLU A 58 16.11 -5.08 0.00
C GLU A 58 17.27 -5.79 0.70
N ALA A 59 16.98 -6.53 1.78
CA ALA A 59 18.01 -7.29 2.49
C ALA A 59 18.63 -8.36 1.61
N TRP A 60 17.80 -9.06 0.83
CA TRP A 60 18.31 -10.08 -0.11
C TRP A 60 19.18 -9.46 -1.19
N LEU A 61 18.73 -8.35 -1.78
CA LEU A 61 19.50 -7.66 -2.82
C LEU A 61 20.86 -7.22 -2.28
N LYS A 62 20.89 -6.67 -1.09
CA LYS A 62 22.12 -6.24 -0.45
C LYS A 62 23.05 -7.42 -0.14
N ALA A 63 22.50 -8.49 0.42
CA ALA A 63 23.29 -9.67 0.80
C ALA A 63 23.90 -10.35 -0.42
N ASN A 64 23.25 -10.28 -1.58
CA ASN A 64 23.70 -10.90 -2.81
C ASN A 64 24.38 -9.91 -3.76
N ASN A 65 24.59 -8.68 -3.31
CA ASN A 65 25.24 -7.62 -4.07
C ASN A 65 24.59 -7.44 -5.45
N ARG A 66 23.26 -7.39 -5.48
CA ARG A 66 22.46 -7.26 -6.70
C ARG A 66 21.51 -6.09 -6.59
N GLU A 67 21.12 -5.55 -7.74
CA GLU A 67 20.10 -4.51 -7.83
C GLU A 67 18.90 -5.06 -8.58
N GLN A 68 17.71 -4.48 -8.30
CA GLN A 68 16.50 -4.85 -9.01
C GLN A 68 16.61 -4.36 -10.46
N GLY A 69 16.65 -5.31 -11.39
CA GLY A 69 16.73 -5.02 -12.81
C GLY A 69 15.41 -5.24 -13.53
N GLU A 70 15.47 -5.30 -14.86
CA GLU A 70 14.30 -5.51 -15.70
C GLU A 70 13.73 -6.91 -15.56
N PHE A 71 14.55 -7.90 -15.22
CA PHE A 71 14.14 -9.29 -15.18
C PHE A 71 13.81 -9.72 -13.77
N ALA A 72 12.82 -10.60 -13.65
CA ALA A 72 12.46 -11.19 -12.38
C ALA A 72 13.62 -11.99 -11.81
N ILE A 73 13.81 -11.91 -10.50
CA ILE A 73 14.82 -12.68 -9.79
C ILE A 73 14.14 -13.91 -9.20
N PRO A 74 14.53 -15.13 -9.65
CA PRO A 74 13.82 -16.35 -9.21
C PRO A 74 13.75 -16.51 -7.69
N GLU A 75 14.80 -16.16 -6.95
CA GLU A 75 14.87 -16.30 -5.51
C GLU A 75 13.89 -15.39 -4.78
N LEU A 76 13.40 -14.36 -5.45
CA LEU A 76 12.44 -13.41 -4.86
C LEU A 76 10.99 -13.73 -5.22
N GLN A 77 10.74 -14.77 -6.00
CA GLN A 77 9.39 -15.08 -6.47
C GLN A 77 8.40 -15.38 -5.34
N LEU A 78 8.87 -15.98 -4.26
CA LEU A 78 7.97 -16.28 -3.14
C LEU A 78 7.39 -15.00 -2.53
N LEU A 79 8.11 -13.87 -2.62
CA LEU A 79 7.64 -12.59 -2.11
C LEU A 79 6.51 -12.00 -2.96
N ASN A 80 6.26 -12.55 -4.14
CA ASN A 80 5.19 -12.09 -5.03
C ASN A 80 3.87 -12.83 -4.81
N ASN A 81 3.83 -13.80 -3.90
CA ASN A 81 2.60 -14.48 -3.54
C ASN A 81 1.61 -13.49 -2.90
N PRO A 82 0.31 -13.79 -2.90
CA PRO A 82 -0.65 -12.95 -2.17
C PRO A 82 -0.21 -12.73 -0.73
N ILE A 83 -0.34 -11.51 -0.25
CA ILE A 83 0.12 -11.13 1.09
C ILE A 83 -0.45 -12.06 2.17
N GLU A 84 -1.69 -12.46 2.02
CA GLU A 84 -2.36 -13.35 2.98
C GLU A 84 -1.68 -14.71 3.10
N LYS A 85 -0.94 -15.12 2.08
CA LYS A 85 -0.22 -16.39 2.05
C LYS A 85 1.23 -16.27 2.51
N ILE A 86 1.73 -15.06 2.68
CA ILE A 86 3.09 -14.85 3.16
C ILE A 86 3.04 -14.70 4.68
N THR A 87 3.36 -15.77 5.38
CA THR A 87 3.31 -15.80 6.84
C THR A 87 4.61 -15.24 7.44
N PRO A 88 4.58 -14.82 8.72
CA PRO A 88 5.82 -14.44 9.40
C PRO A 88 6.88 -15.55 9.39
N ASP A 89 6.45 -16.79 9.47
CA ASP A 89 7.36 -17.93 9.43
C ASP A 89 8.06 -18.07 8.09
N MET A 90 7.31 -17.89 7.00
CA MET A 90 7.89 -17.92 5.66
C MET A 90 8.93 -16.82 5.48
N LEU A 91 8.63 -15.61 5.96
CA LEU A 91 9.58 -14.50 5.89
C LEU A 91 10.83 -14.78 6.72
N ARG A 92 10.65 -15.35 7.91
CA ARG A 92 11.78 -15.70 8.77
C ARG A 92 12.69 -16.72 8.08
N LYS A 93 12.11 -17.76 7.48
CA LYS A 93 12.88 -18.76 6.76
C LYS A 93 13.58 -18.18 5.54
N PHE A 94 12.88 -17.30 4.81
CA PHE A 94 13.48 -16.63 3.66
C PHE A 94 14.70 -15.81 4.08
N ILE A 95 14.59 -15.03 5.14
CA ILE A 95 15.67 -14.20 5.64
C ILE A 95 16.84 -15.06 6.11
N GLN A 96 16.56 -16.16 6.81
CA GLN A 96 17.60 -17.07 7.28
C GLN A 96 18.37 -17.72 6.14
N SER A 97 17.74 -17.87 4.97
CA SER A 97 18.38 -18.52 3.84
C SER A 97 19.60 -17.76 3.30
N PHE A 98 19.76 -16.48 3.65
CA PHE A 98 20.91 -15.70 3.21
C PHE A 98 21.66 -15.04 4.40
N GLY A 99 21.52 -15.58 5.59
CA GLY A 99 22.31 -15.15 6.74
C GLY A 99 21.56 -14.31 7.78
N GLY A 100 20.30 -14.06 7.57
CA GLY A 100 19.50 -13.30 8.52
C GLY A 100 19.48 -11.81 8.24
N ALA A 101 18.44 -11.14 8.70
CA ALA A 101 18.30 -9.70 8.62
C ALA A 101 17.18 -9.26 9.57
N ASN A 102 17.24 -7.99 9.99
CA ASN A 102 16.16 -7.39 10.77
C ASN A 102 15.17 -6.77 9.80
N ILE A 103 13.92 -7.25 9.82
CA ILE A 103 12.85 -6.67 8.98
C ILE A 103 11.76 -6.01 9.82
N ASN A 104 12.05 -5.64 11.06
CA ASN A 104 11.12 -4.86 11.85
C ASN A 104 10.95 -3.48 11.21
N PRO A 105 9.75 -3.12 10.70
CA PRO A 105 9.58 -1.85 10.00
C PRO A 105 9.79 -0.63 10.89
N GLU A 106 9.69 -0.78 12.20
CA GLU A 106 9.84 0.33 13.14
C GLU A 106 11.28 0.57 13.57
N ASP A 107 12.18 -0.32 13.22
CA ASP A 107 13.61 -0.12 13.50
C ASP A 107 14.10 1.12 12.74
N PRO A 108 14.85 2.03 13.39
CA PRO A 108 15.27 3.27 12.74
C PRO A 108 16.00 3.10 11.41
N ALA A 109 16.90 2.12 11.32
CA ALA A 109 17.60 1.85 10.07
C ALA A 109 16.63 1.39 8.99
N ASN A 110 15.64 0.57 9.35
CA ASN A 110 14.64 0.08 8.41
C ASN A 110 13.66 1.18 8.00
N ILE A 111 13.35 2.10 8.90
CA ILE A 111 12.52 3.26 8.54
C ILE A 111 13.21 4.07 7.44
N ASN A 112 14.51 4.28 7.54
CA ASN A 112 15.26 4.99 6.50
C ASN A 112 15.19 4.27 5.16
N ILE A 113 15.28 2.94 5.16
CA ILE A 113 15.12 2.15 3.94
C ILE A 113 13.72 2.32 3.37
N LEU A 114 12.70 2.29 4.22
CA LEU A 114 11.32 2.47 3.78
C LEU A 114 11.05 3.86 3.22
N LEU A 115 11.66 4.89 3.80
CA LEU A 115 11.55 6.25 3.25
C LEU A 115 12.04 6.28 1.81
N ASP A 116 13.16 5.64 1.53
CA ASP A 116 13.69 5.56 0.17
C ASP A 116 12.76 4.78 -0.76
N VAL A 117 12.32 3.59 -0.32
CA VAL A 117 11.42 2.74 -1.11
C VAL A 117 10.12 3.48 -1.44
N LEU A 118 9.58 4.21 -0.47
CA LEU A 118 8.31 4.93 -0.62
C LEU A 118 8.50 6.33 -1.21
N ARG A 119 9.73 6.76 -1.46
CA ARG A 119 10.04 8.10 -1.95
C ARG A 119 9.54 9.19 -1.01
N LEU A 120 9.78 8.98 0.27
CA LEU A 120 9.43 9.91 1.34
C LEU A 120 10.73 10.52 1.89
N ASP A 121 10.59 11.55 2.71
CA ASP A 121 11.75 12.17 3.36
C ASP A 121 11.61 12.12 4.88
N SER A 122 12.61 12.64 5.59
CA SER A 122 12.66 12.58 7.04
C SER A 122 11.51 13.33 7.74
N SER A 123 10.88 14.29 7.06
CA SER A 123 9.72 14.98 7.62
C SER A 123 8.50 14.08 7.72
N ASN A 124 8.50 12.94 7.03
CA ASN A 124 7.40 12.02 7.00
C ASN A 124 7.50 10.88 8.02
N ILE A 125 8.57 10.82 8.81
CA ILE A 125 8.85 9.69 9.70
C ILE A 125 7.71 9.43 10.69
N ASN A 126 7.22 10.47 11.36
CA ASN A 126 6.19 10.30 12.39
C ASN A 126 4.88 9.77 11.80
N ARG A 127 4.50 10.26 10.63
CA ARG A 127 3.30 9.78 9.96
C ARG A 127 3.47 8.35 9.46
N LEU A 128 4.65 8.00 8.98
CA LEU A 128 4.95 6.64 8.57
C LEU A 128 4.85 5.68 9.77
N LYS A 129 5.38 6.07 10.91
CA LYS A 129 5.25 5.26 12.13
C LYS A 129 3.79 5.04 12.51
N SER A 130 2.96 6.07 12.39
CA SER A 130 1.52 5.94 12.66
C SER A 130 0.87 4.95 11.70
N VAL A 131 1.23 4.97 10.44
CA VAL A 131 0.73 4.02 9.44
C VAL A 131 1.15 2.60 9.78
N LEU A 132 2.38 2.40 10.21
CA LEU A 132 2.87 1.09 10.59
C LEU A 132 2.13 0.52 11.81
N GLN A 133 1.69 1.38 12.69
CA GLN A 133 0.99 0.96 13.91
C GLN A 133 -0.51 0.78 13.71
N GLY A 134 -1.14 1.66 12.95
CA GLY A 134 -2.60 1.69 12.83
C GLY A 134 -3.16 1.49 11.43
N GLY A 135 -2.32 1.34 10.43
CA GLY A 135 -2.78 1.28 9.05
C GLY A 135 -3.14 2.65 8.52
N ILE A 136 -3.82 2.68 7.39
CA ILE A 136 -4.23 3.90 6.73
C ILE A 136 -5.72 4.12 6.98
N PRO A 137 -6.10 5.18 7.72
CA PRO A 137 -7.50 5.54 7.83
C PRO A 137 -8.07 5.87 6.46
N HIS A 138 -9.24 5.37 6.15
CA HIS A 138 -9.85 5.59 4.84
C HIS A 138 -11.35 5.45 4.92
N GLN A 139 -12.03 5.92 3.88
CA GLN A 139 -13.47 5.82 3.75
C GLN A 139 -13.80 5.07 2.47
N VAL A 140 -14.89 4.32 2.48
CA VAL A 140 -15.36 3.57 1.32
C VAL A 140 -16.73 4.09 0.92
N LEU A 141 -16.85 4.56 -0.30
CA LEU A 141 -18.11 5.00 -0.88
C LEU A 141 -18.63 3.91 -1.82
N ASN A 142 -19.91 3.57 -1.67
CA ASN A 142 -20.54 2.63 -2.59
C ASN A 142 -21.99 3.01 -2.82
N ALA A 143 -22.68 2.31 -3.71
CA ALA A 143 -24.04 2.63 -4.10
C ALA A 143 -25.04 2.57 -2.94
N ARG A 144 -24.72 1.90 -1.85
CA ARG A 144 -25.60 1.76 -0.69
C ARG A 144 -25.59 2.97 0.22
N LYS A 145 -24.67 3.89 0.05
CA LYS A 145 -24.46 5.02 0.95
C LYS A 145 -24.70 6.36 0.29
N HIS A 146 -25.75 6.46 -0.51
CA HIS A 146 -26.09 7.67 -1.22
C HIS A 146 -26.21 8.91 -0.33
N THR A 147 -26.88 8.76 0.80
CA THR A 147 -27.13 9.90 1.69
C THR A 147 -25.86 10.39 2.38
N GLU A 148 -24.91 9.53 2.60
CA GLU A 148 -23.64 9.88 3.24
C GLU A 148 -22.60 10.33 2.24
N GLU A 149 -22.81 10.00 0.96
CA GLU A 149 -21.83 10.20 -0.10
C GLU A 149 -21.40 11.66 -0.24
N SER A 150 -22.34 12.60 -0.19
CA SER A 150 -22.03 14.01 -0.31
C SER A 150 -21.09 14.50 0.79
N GLN A 151 -21.30 14.04 2.02
CA GLN A 151 -20.48 14.44 3.14
C GLN A 151 -19.09 13.81 3.05
N VAL A 152 -19.02 12.54 2.65
CA VAL A 152 -17.75 11.86 2.47
C VAL A 152 -16.94 12.48 1.35
N ILE A 153 -17.60 12.82 0.24
CA ILE A 153 -16.94 13.48 -0.89
C ILE A 153 -16.38 14.83 -0.46
N ALA A 154 -17.13 15.58 0.34
CA ALA A 154 -16.65 16.87 0.85
C ALA A 154 -15.39 16.70 1.70
N GLY A 155 -15.27 15.60 2.42
CA GLY A 155 -14.10 15.31 3.21
C GLY A 155 -12.92 14.69 2.45
N ALA A 156 -13.15 14.29 1.19
CA ALA A 156 -12.11 13.58 0.42
C ALA A 156 -10.91 14.45 0.11
N GLY A 157 -11.04 15.78 0.16
CA GLY A 157 -9.93 16.70 -0.04
C GLY A 157 -9.15 17.04 1.22
N ALA A 158 -9.52 16.49 2.37
CA ALA A 158 -8.83 16.78 3.61
C ALA A 158 -7.41 16.24 3.59
N PHE A 159 -6.57 16.83 4.45
CA PHE A 159 -5.15 16.47 4.54
C PHE A 159 -4.97 14.96 4.79
N GLY A 160 -4.30 14.30 3.86
CA GLY A 160 -4.02 12.88 3.98
C GLY A 160 -5.21 11.96 3.84
N ALA A 161 -6.38 12.46 3.45
CA ALA A 161 -7.60 11.65 3.33
C ALA A 161 -7.47 10.63 2.19
N VAL A 162 -7.86 9.39 2.46
CA VAL A 162 -7.91 8.32 1.45
C VAL A 162 -9.37 7.89 1.31
N THR A 163 -9.87 7.96 0.10
CA THR A 163 -11.26 7.60 -0.22
C THR A 163 -11.28 6.56 -1.32
N ILE A 164 -11.99 5.47 -1.10
CA ILE A 164 -12.21 4.43 -2.09
C ILE A 164 -13.65 4.58 -2.58
N ALA A 165 -13.81 4.88 -3.87
CA ALA A 165 -15.14 5.13 -4.43
C ALA A 165 -15.46 4.09 -5.50
N THR A 166 -16.59 3.40 -5.34
CA THR A 166 -17.06 2.48 -6.35
C THR A 166 -17.82 3.28 -7.41
N ASN A 167 -17.34 3.21 -8.64
CA ASN A 167 -17.99 3.88 -9.76
C ASN A 167 -19.18 3.05 -10.23
N MET A 168 -20.36 3.41 -9.73
CA MET A 168 -21.60 2.76 -10.16
C MET A 168 -22.10 3.38 -11.44
N ALA A 169 -22.58 2.55 -12.35
CA ALA A 169 -23.10 3.02 -13.63
C ALA A 169 -24.18 4.09 -13.44
N GLY A 170 -24.06 5.19 -14.16
CA GLY A 170 -25.04 6.26 -14.14
C GLY A 170 -24.91 7.26 -13.01
N ARG A 171 -23.93 7.12 -12.13
CA ARG A 171 -23.77 8.03 -11.01
C ARG A 171 -23.24 9.39 -11.40
N GLY A 172 -22.33 9.45 -12.34
CA GLY A 172 -21.80 10.70 -12.84
C GLY A 172 -20.96 11.49 -11.85
N VAL A 173 -20.49 10.89 -10.78
CA VAL A 173 -19.62 11.56 -9.83
C VAL A 173 -18.18 11.38 -10.26
N ASP A 174 -17.51 12.48 -10.54
CA ASP A 174 -16.12 12.46 -10.98
C ASP A 174 -15.35 13.46 -10.14
N ILE A 175 -14.58 12.97 -9.19
CA ILE A 175 -13.79 13.78 -8.27
C ILE A 175 -12.33 13.43 -8.42
N LYS A 176 -11.52 14.42 -8.79
CA LYS A 176 -10.10 14.22 -9.04
C LYS A 176 -9.23 14.99 -8.05
N LEU A 177 -9.40 14.75 -6.77
CA LEU A 177 -8.66 15.42 -5.72
C LEU A 177 -7.32 14.72 -5.46
N GLY A 178 -6.33 15.02 -6.32
CA GLY A 178 -5.05 14.36 -6.25
C GLY A 178 -5.11 12.89 -6.57
N GLY A 179 -6.22 12.43 -7.14
CA GLY A 179 -6.52 11.03 -7.33
C GLY A 179 -6.32 10.52 -8.74
N GLU A 180 -5.35 11.02 -9.44
CA GLU A 180 -5.05 10.58 -10.80
C GLU A 180 -4.79 9.10 -10.89
N ILE A 181 -4.19 8.52 -9.86
CA ILE A 181 -3.93 7.10 -9.79
C ILE A 181 -5.22 6.27 -9.90
N ALA A 182 -6.37 6.86 -9.56
CA ALA A 182 -7.64 6.16 -9.62
C ALA A 182 -7.96 5.68 -11.03
N GLU A 183 -7.56 6.41 -12.03
CA GLU A 183 -7.80 6.02 -13.41
C GLU A 183 -6.97 4.81 -13.83
N GLU A 184 -5.83 4.63 -13.21
CA GLU A 184 -4.93 3.53 -13.52
C GLU A 184 -5.33 2.21 -12.87
N VAL A 185 -6.13 2.26 -11.81
CA VAL A 185 -6.50 1.06 -11.04
C VAL A 185 -7.86 0.49 -11.43
N ILE A 186 -8.57 1.11 -12.31
CA ILE A 186 -9.88 0.65 -12.77
C ILE A 186 -9.76 -0.40 -13.88
#